data_12cc5ef995c2b25df71013a6c9170d94
#
_entry.id   12cc5ef995c2b25df71013a6c9170d94
#
_cell.length_a   1.000
_cell.length_b   1.000
_cell.length_c   1.000
_cell.angle_alpha   90.00
_cell.angle_beta   90.00
_cell.angle_gamma   90.00
#
_symmetry.space_group_name_H-M   'P 1'
#
loop_
_entity.id
_entity.type
_entity.pdbx_description
1 polymer ?
#
loop_
_entity_poly.entity_id
_entity_poly.type
_entity_poly.pdbx_seq_one_letter_code
_entity_poly.pdbx_strand_id
1 'polypeptide(L)'
;MSTSYANVVNVSVTREECGLFFGTNLTTGIGGTGEVTIKLSDRIIMTPHAAKRLSILLDAHLRAYEERYGKLEVQRNDQPAAAE
;
A
#
# COMPACT_ATOMS: atom_id res chain seq x y z
N MET A 1 20.12 -6.16 4.38
CA MET A 1 18.71 -5.82 4.15
C MET A 1 18.63 -4.78 3.06
N SER A 2 17.72 -4.93 2.13
CA SER A 2 17.59 -3.95 1.07
C SER A 2 16.46 -2.97 1.39
N THR A 3 16.55 -1.79 0.81
CA THR A 3 15.57 -0.74 1.06
C THR A 3 15.03 -0.24 -0.26
N SER A 4 13.72 -0.13 -0.33
CA SER A 4 13.07 0.41 -1.52
C SER A 4 12.09 1.48 -1.10
N TYR A 5 11.93 2.46 -1.94
CA TYR A 5 10.94 3.50 -1.70
C TYR A 5 9.68 3.17 -2.49
N ALA A 6 8.54 3.35 -1.89
CA ALA A 6 7.28 3.15 -2.58
C ALA A 6 6.23 4.10 -2.04
N ASN A 7 5.41 4.62 -2.90
CA ASN A 7 4.28 5.43 -2.47
C ASN A 7 2.97 4.89 -3.03
N VAL A 8 3.02 3.72 -3.64
CA VAL A 8 1.83 3.04 -4.12
C VAL A 8 1.88 1.61 -3.62
N VAL A 9 0.78 1.11 -3.12
CA VAL A 9 0.74 -0.25 -2.63
C VAL A 9 -0.57 -0.89 -3.05
N ASN A 10 -0.51 -2.17 -3.35
CA ASN A 10 -1.70 -2.94 -3.66
C ASN A 10 -1.58 -4.29 -2.97
N VAL A 11 -2.69 -4.95 -2.77
CA VAL A 11 -2.74 -6.18 -2.01
C VAL A 11 -3.58 -7.21 -2.72
N SER A 12 -3.14 -8.44 -2.71
CA SER A 12 -3.90 -9.53 -3.25
C SER A 12 -3.84 -10.67 -2.24
N VAL A 13 -4.97 -11.23 -1.88
CA VAL A 13 -5.02 -12.23 -0.83
C VAL A 13 -5.73 -13.47 -1.36
N THR A 14 -5.10 -14.61 -1.19
CA THR A 14 -5.76 -15.87 -1.39
C THR A 14 -5.81 -16.58 -0.06
N ARG A 15 -6.36 -17.77 -0.05
CA ARG A 15 -6.46 -18.51 1.20
C ARG A 15 -5.11 -18.81 1.81
N GLU A 16 -4.09 -18.94 0.95
CA GLU A 16 -2.80 -19.39 1.41
C GLU A 16 -1.73 -18.36 1.42
N GLU A 17 -1.92 -17.26 0.75
CA GLU A 17 -0.86 -16.26 0.73
C GLU A 17 -1.42 -14.87 0.52
N CYS A 18 -0.65 -13.92 0.95
CA CYS A 18 -0.96 -12.52 0.78
C CYS A 18 0.18 -11.88 0.00
N GLY A 19 -0.15 -11.26 -1.12
CA GLY A 19 0.86 -10.57 -1.91
C GLY A 19 0.75 -9.08 -1.73
N LEU A 20 1.86 -8.45 -1.45
CA LEU A 20 1.94 -7.01 -1.36
C LEU A 20 2.75 -6.50 -2.53
N PHE A 21 2.20 -5.55 -3.24
CA PHE A 21 2.85 -5.00 -4.42
C PHE A 21 3.15 -3.54 -4.18
N PHE A 22 4.40 -3.16 -4.37
CA PHE A 22 4.84 -1.82 -4.07
C PHE A 22 5.35 -1.14 -5.32
N GLY A 23 5.11 0.13 -5.43
CA GLY A 23 5.59 0.85 -6.59
C GLY A 23 5.61 2.34 -6.37
N THR A 24 5.89 3.04 -7.44
CA THR A 24 6.00 4.49 -7.40
C THR A 24 5.07 5.08 -8.43
N ASN A 25 4.39 6.13 -8.03
CA ASN A 25 3.54 6.86 -8.95
C ASN A 25 4.42 7.92 -9.61
N LEU A 26 4.62 7.76 -10.90
CA LEU A 26 5.48 8.65 -11.64
C LEU A 26 4.70 9.69 -12.43
N THR A 27 3.48 9.96 -12.04
CA THR A 27 2.67 10.91 -12.76
C THR A 27 3.30 12.28 -12.71
N THR A 28 3.59 12.85 -13.83
CA THR A 28 4.17 14.16 -13.84
C THR A 28 3.12 15.22 -13.99
N GLY A 29 2.06 14.97 -14.60
CA GLY A 29 0.98 15.92 -14.71
C GLY A 29 1.27 17.19 -15.42
N ILE A 30 2.49 17.42 -15.78
CA ILE A 30 2.82 18.65 -16.45
C ILE A 30 2.39 18.52 -17.86
N GLY A 31 1.78 19.48 -18.40
CA GLY A 31 1.33 19.42 -19.77
C GLY A 31 -0.09 18.93 -19.87
N GLY A 32 -0.66 18.52 -18.80
CA GLY A 32 -2.05 18.24 -18.80
C GLY A 32 -2.50 16.99 -19.53
N THR A 33 -1.61 16.09 -19.83
CA THR A 33 -2.05 14.88 -20.48
C THR A 33 -2.82 14.02 -19.51
N GLY A 34 -2.59 14.19 -18.23
CA GLY A 34 -3.35 13.41 -17.28
C GLY A 34 -2.95 11.96 -17.21
N GLU A 35 -1.86 11.60 -17.82
CA GLU A 35 -1.46 10.22 -17.78
C GLU A 35 -0.89 9.85 -16.43
N VAL A 36 -1.33 8.72 -15.90
CA VAL A 36 -0.84 8.22 -14.63
C VAL A 36 0.02 7.01 -14.92
N THR A 37 1.27 7.07 -14.53
CA THR A 37 2.19 5.98 -14.73
C THR A 37 2.60 5.44 -13.38
N ILE A 38 2.37 4.16 -13.17
CA ILE A 38 2.74 3.51 -11.93
C ILE A 38 3.74 2.43 -12.26
N LYS A 39 4.90 2.50 -11.61
CA LYS A 39 5.93 1.52 -11.82
C LYS A 39 5.99 0.63 -10.60
N LEU A 40 5.69 -0.65 -10.78
CA LEU A 40 5.78 -1.60 -9.68
C LEU A 40 7.22 -2.06 -9.56
N SER A 41 7.74 -2.00 -8.38
CA SER A 41 9.13 -2.32 -8.15
C SER A 41 9.34 -3.54 -7.30
N ASP A 42 8.44 -3.83 -6.40
CA ASP A 42 8.67 -4.90 -5.46
C ASP A 42 7.40 -5.67 -5.19
N ARG A 43 7.57 -6.94 -4.92
CA ARG A 43 6.46 -7.79 -4.53
C ARG A 43 6.92 -8.65 -3.37
N ILE A 44 6.13 -8.71 -2.34
CA ILE A 44 6.43 -9.54 -1.21
C ILE A 44 5.25 -10.47 -0.98
N ILE A 45 5.53 -11.74 -0.90
CA ILE A 45 4.50 -12.73 -0.63
C ILE A 45 4.67 -13.22 0.80
N MET A 46 3.60 -13.24 1.54
CA MET A 46 3.68 -13.67 2.92
C MET A 46 2.48 -14.52 3.25
N THR A 47 2.53 -15.21 4.37
CA THR A 47 1.39 -15.99 4.81
C THR A 47 0.30 -15.05 5.30
N PRO A 48 -0.95 -15.48 5.29
CA PRO A 48 -2.02 -14.62 5.84
C PRO A 48 -1.81 -14.28 7.30
N HIS A 49 -1.21 -15.18 8.07
CA HIS A 49 -0.93 -14.88 9.47
C HIS A 49 0.09 -13.75 9.60
N ALA A 50 1.12 -13.77 8.77
CA ALA A 50 2.11 -12.69 8.80
C ALA A 50 1.47 -11.38 8.37
N ALA A 51 0.58 -11.45 7.39
CA ALA A 51 -0.11 -10.26 6.91
C ALA A 51 -0.99 -9.68 8.02
N LYS A 52 -1.64 -10.55 8.79
CA LYS A 52 -2.46 -10.07 9.90
C LYS A 52 -1.62 -9.37 10.95
N ARG A 53 -0.46 -9.94 11.26
CA ARG A 53 0.44 -9.29 12.21
C ARG A 53 0.90 -7.94 11.68
N LEU A 54 1.21 -7.88 10.39
CA LEU A 54 1.62 -6.62 9.78
C LEU A 54 0.53 -5.58 9.92
N SER A 55 -0.72 -5.95 9.67
CA SER A 55 -1.82 -4.99 9.75
C SER A 55 -1.98 -4.45 11.16
N ILE A 56 -1.79 -5.29 12.16
CA ILE A 56 -1.91 -4.85 13.54
C ILE A 56 -0.78 -3.89 13.91
N LEU A 57 0.43 -4.22 13.47
CA LEU A 57 1.58 -3.37 13.78
C LEU A 57 1.48 -2.03 13.06
N LEU A 58 1.07 -2.07 11.79
CA LEU A 58 0.91 -0.83 11.05
C LEU A 58 -0.16 0.05 11.67
N ASP A 59 -1.26 -0.55 12.06
CA ASP A 59 -2.35 0.22 12.65
C ASP A 59 -1.89 0.92 13.92
N ALA A 60 -1.15 0.21 14.77
CA ALA A 60 -0.68 0.79 16.01
C ALA A 60 0.26 1.96 15.77
N HIS A 61 1.19 1.78 14.85
CA HIS A 61 2.16 2.84 14.58
C HIS A 61 1.53 4.04 13.87
N LEU A 62 0.58 3.78 13.00
CA LEU A 62 -0.07 4.89 12.31
C LEU A 62 -0.98 5.67 13.23
N ARG A 63 -1.61 5.00 14.19
CA ARG A 63 -2.38 5.73 15.19
C ARG A 63 -1.51 6.65 16.00
N ALA A 64 -0.32 6.17 16.40
CA ALA A 64 0.61 7.00 17.13
C ALA A 64 1.08 8.18 16.29
N TYR A 65 1.30 7.95 15.00
CA TYR A 65 1.68 9.01 14.10
C TYR A 65 0.59 10.08 14.04
N GLU A 66 -0.67 9.63 13.94
CA GLU A 66 -1.76 10.57 13.81
C GLU A 66 -1.99 11.39 15.07
N GLU A 67 -1.72 10.80 16.23
CA GLU A 67 -1.84 11.55 17.46
C GLU A 67 -0.78 12.63 17.53
N ARG A 68 0.36 12.41 16.94
CA ARG A 68 1.44 13.34 17.04
C ARG A 68 1.43 14.38 15.93
N TYR A 69 1.07 13.98 14.74
CA TYR A 69 1.18 14.87 13.59
C TYR A 69 -0.14 15.21 12.91
N GLY A 70 -1.22 14.61 13.35
CA GLY A 70 -2.51 14.88 12.75
C GLY A 70 -2.99 13.73 11.89
N LYS A 71 -4.25 13.71 11.62
CA LYS A 71 -4.89 12.61 10.93
C LYS A 71 -4.45 12.53 9.49
N LEU A 72 -4.15 11.30 9.07
CA LEU A 72 -3.81 11.05 7.69
C LEU A 72 -5.09 10.84 6.89
N GLU A 73 -5.24 11.61 5.83
CA GLU A 73 -6.39 11.48 4.99
C GLU A 73 -5.97 10.83 3.70
N VAL A 74 -6.55 9.69 3.41
CA VAL A 74 -6.19 8.93 2.24
C VAL A 74 -7.42 8.77 1.38
N GLN A 75 -7.25 8.98 0.08
CA GLN A 75 -8.35 8.76 -0.81
C GLN A 75 -8.60 7.27 -0.90
N ARG A 76 -9.79 6.83 -0.60
CA ARG A 76 -10.12 5.44 -0.59
C ARG A 76 -10.74 5.05 -1.87
N ASN A 77 -10.05 4.29 -2.63
CA ASN A 77 -10.58 3.83 -3.80
C ASN A 77 -10.87 2.47 -3.63
N ASP A 78 -11.28 2.05 -2.57
CA ASP A 78 -11.39 0.75 -2.34
C ASP A 78 -12.40 0.11 -2.93
N GLN A 79 -12.23 -0.86 -3.41
CA GLN A 79 -12.95 -1.66 -3.92
C GLN A 79 -13.00 -2.74 -3.19
N PRO A 80 -13.81 -2.92 -2.74
CA PRO A 80 -13.95 -3.96 -1.93
C PRO A 80 -13.92 -5.15 -2.65
N ALA A 81 -13.69 -5.18 -3.28
CA ALA A 81 -13.64 -6.15 -3.71
C ALA A 81 -13.35 -7.16 -3.46
N ALA A 82 -13.42 -7.25 -3.56
CA ALA A 82 -13.13 -8.02 -3.40
C ALA A 82 -13.29 -8.69 -2.77
N ALA A 83 -13.60 -8.82 -2.62
CA ALA A 83 -13.75 -9.33 -1.96
C ALA A 83 -13.76 -10.29 -1.93
N GLU A 84 -13.72 -10.44 -2.11
CA GLU A 84 -13.76 -11.21 -2.02
C GLU A 84 -13.66 -11.73 -1.67
#